data_df5a14af2c55b79182d8ef038f6a1495
#
_entry.id   df5a14af2c55b79182d8ef038f6a1495
#
_cell.length_a   1.000
_cell.length_b   1.000
_cell.length_c   1.000
_cell.angle_alpha   90.00
_cell.angle_beta   90.00
_cell.angle_gamma   90.00
#
_symmetry.space_group_name_H-M   'P 1'
#
loop_
_entity.id
_entity.type
_entity.pdbx_description
1 polymer ?
#
loop_
_entity_poly.entity_id
_entity_poly.type
_entity_poly.pdbx_seq_one_letter_code
_entity_poly.pdbx_strand_id
1 'polypeptide(L)'
;FNLFTDVPQVKKKAKRRKYLDWLIPKFKNVYGYLFIRAIIRNGEYSGLYIRLTVIEFIVLLFIPKFWLSLVIGMLFIYLIGFQMLPLYKYFDDNVFVHLYPLETNSKGKEFKSILLALLIINAFLATIAVYIAIQNLLLSGAFFALVLVESILFVYGYANLRLEKS
;
A
#
# COMPACT_ATOMS: atom_id res chain seq x y z
N PHE A 1 19.98 32.47 -27.75
CA PHE A 1 19.85 32.46 -26.26
C PHE A 1 18.65 31.69 -25.79
N ASN A 2 18.46 30.40 -26.20
CA ASN A 2 17.41 29.54 -25.74
C ASN A 2 17.97 28.22 -25.21
N LEU A 3 19.03 28.25 -24.39
CA LEU A 3 19.70 27.07 -23.86
C LEU A 3 19.19 26.60 -22.49
N PHE A 4 18.14 27.24 -21.94
CA PHE A 4 17.65 26.94 -20.59
C PHE A 4 16.20 26.45 -20.52
N THR A 5 15.55 26.12 -21.63
CA THR A 5 14.14 25.69 -21.63
C THR A 5 13.92 24.23 -22.00
N ASP A 6 14.96 23.49 -22.30
CA ASP A 6 14.84 22.01 -22.47
C ASP A 6 15.04 21.30 -21.14
N VAL A 7 14.13 21.49 -20.20
CA VAL A 7 13.87 20.49 -19.20
C VAL A 7 13.08 19.39 -19.91
N PRO A 8 13.67 18.20 -20.15
CA PRO A 8 12.89 17.08 -20.68
C PRO A 8 11.81 16.77 -19.65
N GLN A 9 10.63 17.30 -19.88
CA GLN A 9 9.43 16.84 -19.19
C GLN A 9 9.22 15.39 -19.62
N VAL A 10 9.85 14.48 -18.91
CA VAL A 10 9.53 13.07 -18.97
C VAL A 10 8.14 12.93 -18.38
N LYS A 11 7.14 13.37 -19.12
CA LYS A 11 5.74 12.96 -18.92
C LYS A 11 5.70 11.47 -19.21
N LYS A 12 6.02 10.64 -18.22
CA LYS A 12 5.67 9.22 -18.27
C LYS A 12 4.17 9.18 -18.51
N LYS A 13 3.76 8.93 -19.78
CA LYS A 13 2.35 8.78 -20.14
C LYS A 13 1.79 7.66 -19.27
N ALA A 14 0.97 8.02 -18.29
CA ALA A 14 0.29 7.07 -17.44
C ALA A 14 -0.56 6.17 -18.35
N LYS A 15 -0.13 4.93 -18.56
CA LYS A 15 -0.79 3.97 -19.44
C LYS A 15 -2.12 3.58 -18.80
N ARG A 16 -3.24 3.93 -19.45
CA ARG A 16 -4.58 3.62 -18.95
C ARG A 16 -4.78 2.10 -18.93
N ARG A 17 -4.88 1.53 -17.74
CA ARG A 17 -5.14 0.11 -17.51
C ARG A 17 -6.65 -0.09 -17.36
N LYS A 18 -7.35 -0.32 -18.45
CA LYS A 18 -8.82 -0.42 -18.53
C LYS A 18 -9.43 -1.50 -17.61
N TYR A 19 -8.72 -2.58 -17.34
CA TYR A 19 -9.19 -3.68 -16.50
C TYR A 19 -9.27 -3.34 -15.00
N LEU A 20 -8.58 -2.27 -14.56
CA LEU A 20 -8.61 -1.81 -13.18
C LEU A 20 -9.68 -0.70 -12.96
N ASP A 21 -10.27 -0.18 -14.04
CA ASP A 21 -11.37 0.80 -13.96
C ASP A 21 -12.63 0.17 -13.31
N TRP A 22 -12.76 -1.16 -13.29
CA TRP A 22 -13.85 -1.88 -12.62
C TRP A 22 -13.80 -1.79 -11.08
N LEU A 23 -12.61 -1.64 -10.49
CA LEU A 23 -12.42 -1.49 -9.03
C LEU A 23 -12.73 -0.08 -8.51
N ILE A 24 -12.76 0.91 -9.41
CA ILE A 24 -12.88 2.32 -9.08
C ILE A 24 -14.30 2.77 -8.64
N PRO A 25 -15.45 2.24 -9.17
CA PRO A 25 -16.77 2.81 -8.94
C PRO A 25 -17.33 2.64 -7.51
N LYS A 26 -16.70 1.83 -6.66
CA LYS A 26 -17.26 1.41 -5.36
C LYS A 26 -16.99 2.35 -4.19
N PHE A 27 -16.15 3.38 -4.39
CA PHE A 27 -15.78 4.29 -3.32
C PHE A 27 -16.64 5.55 -3.34
N LYS A 28 -17.40 5.75 -2.26
CA LYS A 28 -18.34 6.86 -2.09
C LYS A 28 -17.63 8.20 -1.78
N ASN A 29 -16.36 8.15 -1.35
CA ASN A 29 -15.60 9.30 -0.90
C ASN A 29 -14.58 9.74 -1.95
N VAL A 30 -14.48 11.06 -2.15
CA VAL A 30 -13.61 11.68 -3.18
C VAL A 30 -12.14 11.35 -2.94
N TYR A 31 -11.67 11.41 -1.70
CA TYR A 31 -10.27 11.09 -1.36
C TYR A 31 -9.94 9.61 -1.56
N GLY A 32 -10.84 8.70 -1.18
CA GLY A 32 -10.66 7.27 -1.41
C GLY A 32 -10.51 6.96 -2.91
N TYR A 33 -11.36 7.55 -3.74
CA TYR A 33 -11.27 7.45 -5.19
C TYR A 33 -9.95 7.99 -5.74
N LEU A 34 -9.49 9.15 -5.26
CA LEU A 34 -8.24 9.77 -5.70
C LEU A 34 -7.02 8.92 -5.34
N PHE A 35 -6.93 8.41 -4.11
CA PHE A 35 -5.81 7.55 -3.67
C PHE A 35 -5.74 6.23 -4.44
N ILE A 36 -6.86 5.56 -4.63
CA ILE A 36 -6.90 4.32 -5.43
C ILE A 36 -6.52 4.60 -6.87
N ARG A 37 -7.03 5.67 -7.45
CA ARG A 37 -6.65 6.09 -8.79
C ARG A 37 -5.16 6.43 -8.89
N ALA A 38 -4.57 7.05 -7.86
CA ALA A 38 -3.14 7.33 -7.81
C ALA A 38 -2.33 6.03 -7.75
N ILE A 39 -2.69 5.08 -6.89
CA ILE A 39 -2.02 3.78 -6.79
C ILE A 39 -2.07 3.05 -8.15
N ILE A 40 -3.25 2.99 -8.78
CA ILE A 40 -3.45 2.26 -10.03
C ILE A 40 -2.75 2.93 -11.21
N ARG A 41 -2.83 4.26 -11.32
CA ARG A 41 -2.28 5.02 -12.46
C ARG A 41 -0.81 5.35 -12.31
N ASN A 42 -0.35 5.56 -11.08
CA ASN A 42 1.07 5.76 -10.80
C ASN A 42 1.74 4.38 -10.69
N GLY A 43 2.36 3.95 -11.78
CA GLY A 43 3.04 2.64 -11.86
C GLY A 43 4.18 2.46 -10.85
N GLU A 44 4.59 3.53 -10.17
CA GLU A 44 5.64 3.46 -9.13
C GLU A 44 5.11 2.78 -7.88
N TYR A 45 3.99 3.25 -7.30
CA TYR A 45 3.43 2.68 -6.07
C TYR A 45 2.84 1.28 -6.28
N SER A 46 2.07 1.08 -7.36
CA SER A 46 1.55 -0.25 -7.66
C SER A 46 2.64 -1.25 -8.01
N GLY A 47 3.65 -0.81 -8.77
CA GLY A 47 4.79 -1.66 -9.13
C GLY A 47 5.63 -2.05 -7.91
N LEU A 48 5.83 -1.13 -6.98
CA LEU A 48 6.55 -1.37 -5.73
C LEU A 48 5.80 -2.36 -4.84
N TYR A 49 4.49 -2.14 -4.63
CA TYR A 49 3.65 -3.05 -3.86
C TYR A 49 3.67 -4.47 -4.44
N ILE A 50 3.45 -4.62 -5.75
CA ILE A 50 3.45 -5.94 -6.40
C ILE A 50 4.82 -6.62 -6.28
N ARG A 51 5.93 -5.91 -6.49
CA ARG A 51 7.29 -6.47 -6.38
C ARG A 51 7.55 -6.97 -4.96
N LEU A 52 7.26 -6.19 -3.94
CA LEU A 52 7.48 -6.60 -2.56
C LEU A 52 6.59 -7.78 -2.18
N THR A 53 5.32 -7.78 -2.55
CA THR A 53 4.41 -8.90 -2.29
C THR A 53 4.86 -10.18 -2.98
N VAL A 54 5.34 -10.10 -4.22
CA VAL A 54 5.85 -11.27 -4.94
C VAL A 54 7.14 -11.81 -4.30
N ILE A 55 8.06 -10.92 -3.92
CA ILE A 55 9.31 -11.33 -3.24
C ILE A 55 8.98 -11.97 -1.89
N GLU A 56 8.12 -11.35 -1.09
CA GLU A 56 7.64 -11.90 0.18
C GLU A 56 7.05 -13.29 0.00
N PHE A 57 6.14 -13.44 -0.96
CA PHE A 57 5.48 -14.71 -1.25
C PHE A 57 6.51 -15.80 -1.59
N ILE A 58 7.46 -15.51 -2.48
CA ILE A 58 8.51 -16.47 -2.87
C ILE A 58 9.39 -16.82 -1.66
N VAL A 59 9.83 -15.84 -0.89
CA VAL A 59 10.68 -16.07 0.28
C VAL A 59 9.98 -16.95 1.30
N LEU A 60 8.71 -16.68 1.61
CA LEU A 60 7.93 -17.46 2.57
C LEU A 60 7.70 -18.90 2.13
N LEU A 61 7.61 -19.18 0.83
CA LEU A 61 7.48 -20.56 0.31
C LEU A 61 8.70 -21.42 0.62
N PHE A 62 9.89 -20.83 0.69
CA PHE A 62 11.14 -21.58 0.95
C PHE A 62 11.47 -21.72 2.45
N ILE A 63 10.68 -21.14 3.33
CA ILE A 63 10.94 -21.13 4.78
C ILE A 63 9.96 -22.05 5.51
N PRO A 64 10.35 -23.27 5.90
CA PRO A 64 9.47 -24.19 6.61
C PRO A 64 9.39 -23.91 8.11
N LYS A 65 10.21 -23.01 8.66
CA LYS A 65 10.25 -22.69 10.09
C LYS A 65 9.29 -21.54 10.42
N PHE A 66 8.27 -21.80 11.24
CA PHE A 66 7.24 -20.85 11.64
C PHE A 66 7.81 -19.51 12.18
N TRP A 67 8.74 -19.56 13.14
CA TRP A 67 9.32 -18.36 13.74
C TRP A 67 10.04 -17.47 12.72
N LEU A 68 10.77 -18.07 11.79
CA LEU A 68 11.48 -17.34 10.76
C LEU A 68 10.50 -16.73 9.75
N SER A 69 9.47 -17.48 9.34
CA SER A 69 8.41 -16.97 8.47
C SER A 69 7.69 -15.79 9.10
N LEU A 70 7.45 -15.85 10.42
CA LEU A 70 6.79 -14.78 11.16
C LEU A 70 7.63 -13.50 11.17
N VAL A 71 8.92 -13.58 11.50
CA VAL A 71 9.82 -12.43 11.49
C VAL A 71 9.90 -11.79 10.10
N ILE A 72 10.01 -12.62 9.06
CA ILE A 72 10.10 -12.14 7.68
C ILE A 72 8.76 -11.53 7.23
N GLY A 73 7.64 -12.16 7.52
CA GLY A 73 6.31 -11.61 7.20
C GLY A 73 6.08 -10.25 7.85
N MET A 74 6.41 -10.10 9.15
CA MET A 74 6.35 -8.81 9.85
C MET A 74 7.23 -7.76 9.20
N LEU A 75 8.46 -8.12 8.84
CA LEU A 75 9.39 -7.19 8.19
C LEU A 75 8.84 -6.70 6.84
N PHE A 76 8.26 -7.58 6.02
CA PHE A 76 7.68 -7.19 4.73
C PHE A 76 6.44 -6.31 4.88
N ILE A 77 5.54 -6.62 5.82
CA ILE A 77 4.38 -5.75 6.15
C ILE A 77 4.84 -4.35 6.55
N TYR A 78 5.86 -4.27 7.43
CA TYR A 78 6.43 -2.99 7.82
C TYR A 78 7.03 -2.23 6.62
N LEU A 79 7.80 -2.92 5.75
CA LEU A 79 8.40 -2.31 4.56
C LEU A 79 7.35 -1.80 3.58
N ILE A 80 6.32 -2.59 3.29
CA ILE A 80 5.22 -2.19 2.40
C ILE A 80 4.50 -0.98 2.98
N GLY A 81 4.13 -1.02 4.24
CA GLY A 81 3.46 0.08 4.92
C GLY A 81 4.29 1.36 4.90
N PHE A 82 5.58 1.27 5.22
CA PHE A 82 6.49 2.41 5.23
C PHE A 82 6.66 3.04 3.84
N GLN A 83 6.78 2.22 2.79
CA GLN A 83 6.97 2.69 1.42
C GLN A 83 5.69 3.29 0.81
N MET A 84 4.51 2.98 1.38
CA MET A 84 3.25 3.59 0.96
C MET A 84 2.97 4.94 1.62
N LEU A 85 3.67 5.32 2.70
CA LEU A 85 3.44 6.58 3.39
C LEU A 85 3.63 7.84 2.52
N PRO A 86 4.62 7.93 1.60
CA PRO A 86 4.77 9.09 0.72
C PRO A 86 3.55 9.36 -0.17
N LEU A 87 2.72 8.33 -0.43
CA LEU A 87 1.48 8.49 -1.19
C LEU A 87 0.50 9.48 -0.52
N TYR A 88 0.55 9.64 0.79
CA TYR A 88 -0.29 10.60 1.52
C TYR A 88 -0.04 12.05 1.06
N LYS A 89 1.23 12.39 0.79
CA LYS A 89 1.62 13.72 0.33
C LYS A 89 1.50 13.92 -1.18
N TYR A 90 1.24 12.87 -1.93
CA TYR A 90 1.21 12.89 -3.40
C TYR A 90 0.24 13.93 -3.98
N PHE A 91 -0.82 14.27 -3.24
CA PHE A 91 -1.83 15.24 -3.67
C PHE A 91 -1.68 16.62 -3.02
N ASP A 92 -0.74 16.81 -2.09
CA ASP A 92 -0.60 18.10 -1.39
C ASP A 92 -0.09 19.20 -2.33
N ASP A 93 0.68 18.85 -3.34
CA ASP A 93 1.21 19.78 -4.36
C ASP A 93 0.19 20.09 -5.48
N ASN A 94 -0.98 19.46 -5.48
CA ASN A 94 -2.00 19.68 -6.50
C ASN A 94 -2.92 20.85 -6.13
N VAL A 95 -2.79 21.95 -6.85
CA VAL A 95 -3.62 23.17 -6.72
C VAL A 95 -5.12 22.87 -6.75
N PHE A 96 -5.55 21.85 -7.50
CA PHE A 96 -6.96 21.47 -7.61
C PHE A 96 -7.57 20.92 -6.31
N VAL A 97 -6.76 20.35 -5.42
CA VAL A 97 -7.22 19.85 -4.12
C VAL A 97 -7.53 21.02 -3.16
N HIS A 98 -6.82 22.14 -3.32
CA HIS A 98 -7.04 23.35 -2.52
C HIS A 98 -8.21 24.21 -3.00
N LEU A 99 -8.70 24.03 -4.23
CA LEU A 99 -9.84 24.75 -4.79
C LEU A 99 -11.20 24.21 -4.31
N TYR A 100 -11.26 22.97 -3.85
CA TYR A 100 -12.47 22.38 -3.26
C TYR A 100 -12.34 22.39 -1.74
N PRO A 101 -13.35 22.88 -0.99
CA PRO A 101 -13.39 22.83 0.48
C PRO A 101 -13.67 21.38 0.92
N LEU A 102 -12.69 20.52 0.75
CA LEU A 102 -12.76 19.13 1.21
C LEU A 102 -12.29 19.12 2.67
N GLU A 103 -13.06 18.48 3.55
CA GLU A 103 -12.69 18.32 4.97
C GLU A 103 -11.35 17.60 5.08
N THR A 104 -10.35 18.28 5.62
CA THR A 104 -8.99 17.73 5.83
C THR A 104 -9.00 16.48 6.72
N ASN A 105 -9.95 16.36 7.63
CA ASN A 105 -10.14 15.20 8.49
C ASN A 105 -10.53 13.91 7.73
N SER A 106 -11.15 14.03 6.56
CA SER A 106 -11.52 12.85 5.76
C SER A 106 -10.33 12.24 5.01
N LYS A 107 -9.37 13.07 4.60
CA LYS A 107 -8.15 12.63 3.88
C LYS A 107 -7.37 11.56 4.66
N GLY A 108 -7.06 11.83 5.93
CA GLY A 108 -6.30 10.91 6.78
C GLY A 108 -7.04 9.59 7.05
N LYS A 109 -8.36 9.65 7.25
CA LYS A 109 -9.19 8.45 7.47
C LYS A 109 -9.23 7.56 6.23
N GLU A 110 -9.45 8.14 5.06
CA GLU A 110 -9.49 7.42 3.79
C GLU A 110 -8.13 6.79 3.44
N PHE A 111 -7.04 7.53 3.63
CA PHE A 111 -5.70 7.00 3.43
C PHE A 111 -5.41 5.79 4.33
N LYS A 112 -5.73 5.88 5.63
CA LYS A 112 -5.54 4.77 6.58
C LYS A 112 -6.38 3.55 6.20
N SER A 113 -7.62 3.76 5.76
CA SER A 113 -8.51 2.67 5.31
C SER A 113 -7.93 1.94 4.09
N ILE A 114 -7.42 2.67 3.11
CA ILE A 114 -6.83 2.09 1.90
C ILE A 114 -5.51 1.38 2.23
N LEU A 115 -4.66 2.00 3.04
CA LEU A 115 -3.40 1.39 3.47
C LEU A 115 -3.66 0.08 4.22
N LEU A 116 -4.62 0.09 5.14
CA LEU A 116 -5.02 -1.09 5.89
C LEU A 116 -5.57 -2.19 4.95
N ALA A 117 -6.40 -1.83 3.97
CA ALA A 117 -6.90 -2.79 2.99
C ALA A 117 -5.78 -3.45 2.18
N LEU A 118 -4.78 -2.68 1.74
CA LEU A 118 -3.61 -3.21 1.03
C LEU A 118 -2.79 -4.16 1.92
N LEU A 119 -2.56 -3.80 3.19
CA LEU A 119 -1.83 -4.66 4.13
C LEU A 119 -2.60 -5.95 4.46
N ILE A 120 -3.93 -5.91 4.56
CA ILE A 120 -4.76 -7.10 4.75
C ILE A 120 -4.67 -8.03 3.54
N ILE A 121 -4.74 -7.50 2.32
CA ILE A 121 -4.58 -8.30 1.10
C ILE A 121 -3.20 -8.97 1.09
N ASN A 122 -2.15 -8.21 1.44
CA ASN A 122 -0.80 -8.75 1.53
C ASN A 122 -0.68 -9.85 2.60
N ALA A 123 -1.22 -9.62 3.79
CA ALA A 123 -1.26 -10.60 4.89
C ALA A 123 -1.96 -11.91 4.47
N PHE A 124 -3.04 -11.80 3.70
CA PHE A 124 -3.73 -12.98 3.18
C PHE A 124 -2.87 -13.77 2.19
N LEU A 125 -2.19 -13.10 1.26
CA LEU A 125 -1.27 -13.75 0.32
C LEU A 125 -0.07 -14.38 1.03
N ALA A 126 0.52 -13.69 2.00
CA ALA A 126 1.61 -14.22 2.84
C ALA A 126 1.17 -15.48 3.61
N THR A 127 -0.05 -15.48 4.14
CA THR A 127 -0.61 -16.64 4.85
C THR A 127 -0.77 -17.86 3.95
N ILE A 128 -1.17 -17.67 2.70
CA ILE A 128 -1.24 -18.75 1.71
C ILE A 128 0.15 -19.34 1.48
N ALA A 129 1.19 -18.50 1.33
CA ALA A 129 2.56 -18.97 1.16
C ALA A 129 3.04 -19.79 2.37
N VAL A 130 2.80 -19.30 3.58
CA VAL A 130 3.14 -19.99 4.83
C VAL A 130 2.38 -21.33 4.97
N TYR A 131 1.10 -21.36 4.58
CA TYR A 131 0.31 -22.60 4.59
C TYR A 131 0.90 -23.66 3.65
N ILE A 132 1.31 -23.25 2.45
CA ILE A 132 1.95 -24.18 1.49
C ILE A 132 3.29 -24.68 2.03
N ALA A 133 4.09 -23.82 2.69
CA ALA A 133 5.42 -24.16 3.20
C ALA A 133 5.37 -25.08 4.43
N ILE A 134 4.46 -24.82 5.38
CA ILE A 134 4.39 -25.52 6.68
C ILE A 134 3.35 -26.64 6.68
N GLN A 135 2.34 -26.56 5.82
CA GLN A 135 1.21 -27.51 5.70
C GLN A 135 0.45 -27.72 7.03
N ASN A 136 0.41 -26.73 7.89
CA ASN A 136 -0.28 -26.76 9.18
C ASN A 136 -1.24 -25.58 9.29
N LEU A 137 -2.54 -25.88 9.27
CA LEU A 137 -3.60 -24.86 9.28
C LEU A 137 -3.60 -24.02 10.57
N LEU A 138 -3.28 -24.62 11.70
CA LEU A 138 -3.25 -23.91 12.98
C LEU A 138 -2.13 -22.88 13.04
N LEU A 139 -0.93 -23.25 12.58
CA LEU A 139 0.20 -22.34 12.53
C LEU A 139 0.00 -21.22 11.50
N SER A 140 -0.56 -21.50 10.33
CA SER A 140 -0.87 -20.47 9.34
C SER A 140 -1.96 -19.53 9.82
N GLY A 141 -2.95 -20.01 10.55
CA GLY A 141 -3.97 -19.19 11.20
C GLY A 141 -3.37 -18.26 12.28
N ALA A 142 -2.45 -18.77 13.09
CA ALA A 142 -1.73 -17.96 14.07
C ALA A 142 -0.85 -16.88 13.39
N PHE A 143 -0.16 -17.23 12.30
CA PHE A 143 0.58 -16.29 11.48
C PHE A 143 -0.31 -15.16 10.98
N PHE A 144 -1.46 -15.49 10.38
CA PHE A 144 -2.41 -14.50 9.89
C PHE A 144 -2.89 -13.54 10.99
N ALA A 145 -3.26 -14.08 12.16
CA ALA A 145 -3.70 -13.26 13.28
C ALA A 145 -2.63 -12.28 13.75
N LEU A 146 -1.37 -12.73 13.89
CA LEU A 146 -0.25 -11.89 14.31
C LEU A 146 0.06 -10.79 13.28
N VAL A 147 0.09 -11.12 12.00
CA VAL A 147 0.34 -10.16 10.91
C VAL A 147 -0.81 -9.15 10.78
N LEU A 148 -2.06 -9.55 11.04
CA LEU A 148 -3.18 -8.61 11.11
C LEU A 148 -3.05 -7.63 12.26
N VAL A 149 -2.68 -8.10 13.45
CA VAL A 149 -2.46 -7.23 14.62
C VAL A 149 -1.36 -6.22 14.30
N GLU A 150 -0.26 -6.65 13.70
CA GLU A 150 0.82 -5.76 13.28
C GLU A 150 0.34 -4.71 12.26
N SER A 151 -0.43 -5.11 11.24
CA SER A 151 -0.99 -4.21 10.23
C SER A 151 -1.86 -3.11 10.86
N ILE A 152 -2.68 -3.47 11.84
CA ILE A 152 -3.51 -2.53 12.59
C ILE A 152 -2.64 -1.59 13.43
N LEU A 153 -1.67 -2.13 14.18
CA LEU A 153 -0.74 -1.34 14.98
C LEU A 153 0.09 -0.37 14.11
N PHE A 154 0.52 -0.81 12.94
CA PHE A 154 1.24 0.05 12.00
C PHE A 154 0.37 1.22 11.51
N VAL A 155 -0.85 0.95 11.08
CA VAL A 155 -1.74 1.99 10.51
C VAL A 155 -2.21 2.98 11.59
N TYR A 156 -2.65 2.49 12.74
CA TYR A 156 -3.20 3.35 13.80
C TYR A 156 -2.13 3.91 14.74
N GLY A 157 -1.00 3.24 14.91
CA GLY A 157 0.13 3.72 15.70
C GLY A 157 1.07 4.57 14.87
N TYR A 158 1.92 3.90 14.09
CA TYR A 158 3.02 4.57 13.40
C TYR A 158 2.58 5.55 12.31
N ALA A 159 1.64 5.14 11.44
CA ALA A 159 1.17 6.01 10.37
C ALA A 159 0.44 7.24 10.92
N ASN A 160 -0.36 7.08 12.00
CA ASN A 160 -1.05 8.20 12.66
C ASN A 160 -0.08 9.27 13.15
N LEU A 161 0.94 8.86 13.93
CA LEU A 161 1.94 9.77 14.49
C LEU A 161 2.73 10.52 13.42
N ARG A 162 2.96 9.90 12.28
CA ARG A 162 3.71 10.52 11.19
C ARG A 162 2.85 11.45 10.34
N LEU A 163 1.56 11.15 10.18
CA LEU A 163 0.61 11.98 9.44
C LEU A 163 0.23 13.25 10.22
N GLU A 164 0.19 13.18 11.56
CA GLU A 164 -0.07 14.35 12.42
C GLU A 164 1.09 15.35 12.47
N LYS A 165 2.33 14.87 12.25
CA LYS A 165 3.54 15.72 12.24
C LYS A 165 3.87 16.31 10.87
N SER A 166 3.10 16.02 9.87
CA SER A 166 3.31 16.41 8.47
C SER A 166 2.31 17.43 8.02
#